data_13457d60df9c97af6dc687fcc5802c6e
#
_entry.id   13457d60df9c97af6dc687fcc5802c6e
#
_cell.length_a   1.000
_cell.length_b   1.000
_cell.length_c   1.000
_cell.angle_alpha   90.00
_cell.angle_beta   90.00
_cell.angle_gamma   90.00
#
_symmetry.space_group_name_H-M   'P 1'
#
loop_
_entity.id
_entity.type
_entity.pdbx_description
1 polymer ?
#
loop_
_entity_poly.entity_id
_entity_poly.type
_entity_poly.pdbx_seq_one_letter_code
_entity_poly.pdbx_strand_id
1 'polypeptide(L)'
;MELKYFMNAYAISLSKYVNTGIFALFTILSYLSFTIRKKGVSRAVEIIQRLLLAAFLINANMTIAWFVRGAAGRKLTLLCAMEILFLISFMVLYRIVHEMANMFLFNNICMLLSVGFVAVSRIAFYGSAESTAYRGNEPIKQFVMASAGLMFMLVIPFFRKLFDSMRHMGIVFAALGIAALTVVLLISPETNGATITYTIAGFTFQPSEFVKILYILFLAAMLSGEVTVERAVFVSILAAIHVVVLVRSTDLGSALIFFVVYLMMLFLASGKWSVLAAGIALGAVGAVAGLLLFYHVQVRVNIWRDPFTMIDNEGYQIAQSMFAISYGGLWGTGLTQGLPTSIPDVESDFMFSAITEEMGLIFSVFLLFLCLNCFIRILMLSASYSNRFFQLYTYGAAVCYIFQIFLTVGGETKFIPLTGVTLPLVSYGGSSIMSTLLMLGIVEMVYILHEERTAGFMQRYEQEQLQAEAANAPANVEDDPYNGALVPSPGSPDSYARDNAGPDFGGDFSRESYSEDRTADSFGQTHADTGQEYGPEEDNFPVNGVSEEGIFDNYSYQDGRPFSGEDTKTDHYGFYRPDGMKK
;
A
#
# COMPACT_ATOMS: atom_id res chain seq x y z
N MET A 1 15.53 -39.19 -19.03
CA MET A 1 15.93 -37.94 -18.38
C MET A 1 15.23 -36.76 -19.04
N GLU A 2 15.20 -36.66 -20.35
CA GLU A 2 14.58 -35.56 -21.11
C GLU A 2 13.08 -35.35 -20.84
N LEU A 3 12.26 -36.43 -20.83
CA LEU A 3 10.81 -36.33 -20.56
C LEU A 3 10.51 -35.71 -19.19
N LYS A 4 11.30 -36.05 -18.19
CA LYS A 4 11.14 -35.50 -16.82
C LYS A 4 11.54 -34.02 -16.75
N TYR A 5 12.56 -33.62 -17.51
CA TYR A 5 12.97 -32.21 -17.64
C TYR A 5 11.88 -31.40 -18.34
N PHE A 6 11.35 -31.94 -19.45
CA PHE A 6 10.27 -31.32 -20.21
C PHE A 6 8.98 -31.13 -19.36
N MET A 7 8.59 -32.18 -18.62
CA MET A 7 7.43 -32.10 -17.71
C MET A 7 7.63 -31.07 -16.58
N ASN A 8 8.85 -30.94 -16.05
CA ASN A 8 9.14 -29.94 -15.03
C ASN A 8 9.04 -28.52 -15.60
N ALA A 9 9.63 -28.25 -16.75
CA ALA A 9 9.55 -26.94 -17.41
C ALA A 9 8.10 -26.55 -17.75
N TYR A 10 7.30 -27.52 -18.20
CA TYR A 10 5.88 -27.31 -18.49
C TYR A 10 5.07 -26.99 -17.21
N ALA A 11 5.30 -27.72 -16.11
CA ALA A 11 4.63 -27.49 -14.84
C ALA A 11 4.95 -26.10 -14.27
N ILE A 12 6.21 -25.65 -14.34
CA ILE A 12 6.63 -24.31 -13.90
C ILE A 12 5.99 -23.23 -14.80
N SER A 13 6.01 -23.43 -16.11
CA SER A 13 5.38 -22.52 -17.05
C SER A 13 3.87 -22.40 -16.83
N LEU A 14 3.18 -23.48 -16.51
CA LEU A 14 1.75 -23.47 -16.19
C LEU A 14 1.49 -22.75 -14.84
N SER A 15 2.34 -22.99 -13.83
CA SER A 15 2.21 -22.42 -12.50
C SER A 15 2.20 -20.89 -12.50
N LYS A 16 2.97 -20.22 -13.38
CA LYS A 16 2.97 -18.76 -13.47
C LYS A 16 1.61 -18.19 -13.90
N TYR A 17 0.95 -18.82 -14.88
CA TYR A 17 -0.39 -18.38 -15.30
C TYR A 17 -1.44 -18.65 -14.23
N VAL A 18 -1.33 -19.78 -13.53
CA VAL A 18 -2.24 -20.13 -12.41
C VAL A 18 -2.07 -19.12 -11.27
N ASN A 19 -0.84 -18.81 -10.85
CA ASN A 19 -0.58 -17.81 -9.81
C ASN A 19 -1.11 -16.43 -10.20
N THR A 20 -0.84 -15.99 -11.43
CA THR A 20 -1.34 -14.70 -11.94
C THR A 20 -2.86 -14.66 -11.99
N GLY A 21 -3.50 -15.76 -12.44
CA GLY A 21 -4.97 -15.87 -12.48
C GLY A 21 -5.61 -15.84 -11.08
N ILE A 22 -5.05 -16.58 -10.12
CA ILE A 22 -5.51 -16.59 -8.72
C ILE A 22 -5.38 -15.17 -8.12
N PHE A 23 -4.22 -14.54 -8.30
CA PHE A 23 -3.95 -13.21 -7.75
C PHE A 23 -4.82 -12.12 -8.39
N ALA A 24 -5.00 -12.17 -9.71
CA ALA A 24 -5.90 -11.29 -10.44
C ALA A 24 -7.34 -11.41 -9.97
N LEU A 25 -7.85 -12.66 -9.84
CA LEU A 25 -9.20 -12.91 -9.34
C LEU A 25 -9.37 -12.38 -7.91
N PHE A 26 -8.40 -12.62 -7.03
CA PHE A 26 -8.41 -12.08 -5.66
C PHE A 26 -8.51 -10.54 -5.67
N THR A 27 -7.69 -9.88 -6.48
CA THR A 27 -7.67 -8.42 -6.58
C THR A 27 -8.98 -7.88 -7.15
N ILE A 28 -9.54 -8.50 -8.20
CA ILE A 28 -10.85 -8.12 -8.76
C ILE A 28 -11.95 -8.25 -7.70
N LEU A 29 -11.98 -9.34 -6.93
CA LEU A 29 -12.94 -9.52 -5.84
C LEU A 29 -12.79 -8.45 -4.75
N SER A 30 -11.56 -8.00 -4.48
CA SER A 30 -11.32 -6.88 -3.57
C SER A 30 -11.94 -5.57 -4.06
N TYR A 31 -11.90 -5.28 -5.37
CA TYR A 31 -12.57 -4.11 -5.93
C TYR A 31 -14.09 -4.28 -6.00
N LEU A 32 -14.59 -5.44 -6.39
CA LEU A 32 -16.02 -5.73 -6.41
C LEU A 32 -16.67 -5.58 -5.04
N SER A 33 -15.92 -5.82 -3.95
CA SER A 33 -16.44 -5.68 -2.59
C SER A 33 -16.91 -4.27 -2.24
N PHE A 34 -16.45 -3.21 -2.94
CA PHE A 34 -16.96 -1.84 -2.77
C PHE A 34 -18.42 -1.68 -3.22
N THR A 35 -18.89 -2.52 -4.13
CA THR A 35 -20.27 -2.48 -4.68
C THR A 35 -21.20 -3.47 -4.00
N ILE A 36 -20.69 -4.40 -3.18
CA ILE A 36 -21.48 -5.45 -2.54
C ILE A 36 -22.15 -4.90 -1.27
N ARG A 37 -23.47 -4.73 -1.32
CA ARG A 37 -24.28 -4.28 -0.17
C ARG A 37 -24.86 -5.44 0.66
N LYS A 38 -25.03 -6.65 0.08
CA LYS A 38 -25.66 -7.80 0.76
C LYS A 38 -24.65 -8.51 1.67
N LYS A 39 -24.90 -8.56 2.98
CA LYS A 39 -24.03 -9.20 4.00
C LYS A 39 -23.68 -10.66 3.67
N GLY A 40 -24.62 -11.44 3.14
CA GLY A 40 -24.35 -12.84 2.78
C GLY A 40 -23.38 -12.98 1.60
N VAL A 41 -23.50 -12.13 0.57
CA VAL A 41 -22.58 -12.10 -0.59
C VAL A 41 -21.18 -11.61 -0.14
N SER A 42 -21.12 -10.59 0.72
CA SER A 42 -19.86 -10.12 1.29
C SER A 42 -19.11 -11.24 2.01
N ARG A 43 -19.76 -12.00 2.88
CA ARG A 43 -19.14 -13.15 3.56
C ARG A 43 -18.67 -14.24 2.61
N ALA A 44 -19.43 -14.53 1.55
CA ALA A 44 -19.02 -15.51 0.55
C ALA A 44 -17.73 -15.05 -0.17
N VAL A 45 -17.64 -13.77 -0.55
CA VAL A 45 -16.45 -13.20 -1.19
C VAL A 45 -15.24 -13.22 -0.23
N GLU A 46 -15.42 -12.90 1.05
CA GLU A 46 -14.36 -13.01 2.06
C GLU A 46 -13.80 -14.45 2.15
N ILE A 47 -14.69 -15.46 2.14
CA ILE A 47 -14.27 -16.88 2.17
C ILE A 47 -13.54 -17.25 0.88
N ILE A 48 -14.05 -16.85 -0.29
CA ILE A 48 -13.40 -17.11 -1.58
C ILE A 48 -11.99 -16.49 -1.60
N GLN A 49 -11.82 -15.26 -1.09
CA GLN A 49 -10.51 -14.63 -0.98
C GLN A 49 -9.53 -15.43 -0.13
N ARG A 50 -9.98 -15.99 1.00
CA ARG A 50 -9.13 -16.86 1.86
C ARG A 50 -8.74 -18.15 1.16
N LEU A 51 -9.65 -18.75 0.40
CA LEU A 51 -9.35 -19.93 -0.40
C LEU A 51 -8.37 -19.62 -1.54
N LEU A 52 -8.50 -18.48 -2.20
CA LEU A 52 -7.57 -18.02 -3.23
C LEU A 52 -6.18 -17.74 -2.64
N LEU A 53 -6.10 -17.15 -1.45
CA LEU A 53 -4.84 -16.94 -0.74
C LEU A 53 -4.14 -18.28 -0.43
N ALA A 54 -4.87 -19.24 0.13
CA ALA A 54 -4.32 -20.57 0.38
C ALA A 54 -3.87 -21.26 -0.91
N ALA A 55 -4.68 -21.18 -1.98
CA ALA A 55 -4.34 -21.75 -3.30
C ALA A 55 -3.07 -21.11 -3.89
N PHE A 56 -2.93 -19.77 -3.76
CA PHE A 56 -1.72 -19.04 -4.18
C PHE A 56 -0.48 -19.54 -3.44
N LEU A 57 -0.52 -19.60 -2.11
CA LEU A 57 0.60 -20.06 -1.29
C LEU A 57 0.97 -21.51 -1.63
N ILE A 58 -0.01 -22.39 -1.77
CA ILE A 58 0.22 -23.81 -2.12
C ILE A 58 0.89 -23.89 -3.48
N ASN A 59 0.30 -23.28 -4.53
CA ASN A 59 0.80 -23.42 -5.88
C ASN A 59 2.22 -22.83 -6.02
N ALA A 60 2.47 -21.63 -5.48
CA ALA A 60 3.75 -20.97 -5.56
C ALA A 60 4.85 -21.73 -4.81
N ASN A 61 4.62 -22.05 -3.52
CA ASN A 61 5.63 -22.75 -2.71
C ASN A 61 5.87 -24.19 -3.15
N MET A 62 4.84 -24.92 -3.66
CA MET A 62 5.03 -26.23 -4.22
C MET A 62 5.87 -26.20 -5.50
N THR A 63 5.72 -25.15 -6.32
CA THR A 63 6.57 -24.96 -7.50
C THR A 63 8.03 -24.78 -7.09
N ILE A 64 8.31 -23.94 -6.07
CA ILE A 64 9.67 -23.73 -5.56
C ILE A 64 10.21 -25.02 -4.91
N ALA A 65 9.42 -25.68 -4.06
CA ALA A 65 9.81 -26.90 -3.36
C ALA A 65 10.10 -28.06 -4.33
N TRP A 66 9.33 -28.14 -5.42
CA TRP A 66 9.55 -29.12 -6.48
C TRP A 66 10.90 -28.93 -7.21
N PHE A 67 11.30 -27.67 -7.39
CA PHE A 67 12.59 -27.33 -8.00
C PHE A 67 13.77 -27.61 -7.04
N VAL A 68 13.67 -27.10 -5.81
CA VAL A 68 14.75 -27.16 -4.79
C VAL A 68 15.03 -28.59 -4.32
N ARG A 69 14.02 -29.44 -4.17
CA ARG A 69 14.10 -30.86 -3.76
C ARG A 69 14.89 -31.13 -2.46
N GLY A 70 15.00 -32.39 -2.09
CA GLY A 70 15.83 -32.83 -0.96
C GLY A 70 15.42 -32.26 0.40
N ALA A 71 16.39 -32.00 1.25
CA ALA A 71 16.16 -31.50 2.62
C ALA A 71 15.64 -30.04 2.61
N ALA A 72 16.15 -29.21 1.71
CA ALA A 72 15.73 -27.82 1.57
C ALA A 72 14.27 -27.72 1.07
N GLY A 73 13.88 -28.54 0.10
CA GLY A 73 12.49 -28.61 -0.36
C GLY A 73 11.52 -29.03 0.76
N ARG A 74 11.91 -30.01 1.61
CA ARG A 74 11.09 -30.39 2.78
C ARG A 74 10.97 -29.26 3.81
N LYS A 75 12.05 -28.51 4.08
CA LYS A 75 11.99 -27.32 4.97
C LYS A 75 11.03 -26.27 4.43
N LEU A 76 11.10 -25.97 3.13
CA LEU A 76 10.20 -25.03 2.48
C LEU A 76 8.74 -25.50 2.55
N THR A 77 8.47 -26.79 2.27
CA THR A 77 7.11 -27.34 2.36
C THR A 77 6.56 -27.22 3.79
N LEU A 78 7.40 -27.48 4.81
CA LEU A 78 7.00 -27.32 6.21
C LEU A 78 6.72 -25.85 6.56
N LEU A 79 7.59 -24.93 6.12
CA LEU A 79 7.38 -23.49 6.31
C LEU A 79 6.07 -23.03 5.67
N CYS A 80 5.82 -23.42 4.42
CA CYS A 80 4.57 -23.12 3.72
C CYS A 80 3.33 -23.66 4.49
N ALA A 81 3.41 -24.88 5.00
CA ALA A 81 2.32 -25.45 5.80
C ALA A 81 2.07 -24.63 7.07
N MET A 82 3.14 -24.16 7.74
CA MET A 82 3.04 -23.29 8.92
C MET A 82 2.44 -21.92 8.57
N GLU A 83 2.87 -21.31 7.47
CA GLU A 83 2.34 -20.04 6.96
C GLU A 83 0.84 -20.13 6.68
N ILE A 84 0.40 -21.15 5.94
CA ILE A 84 -1.01 -21.37 5.61
C ILE A 84 -1.82 -21.62 6.89
N LEU A 85 -1.37 -22.53 7.75
CA LEU A 85 -2.08 -22.87 8.99
C LEU A 85 -2.21 -21.63 9.87
N PHE A 86 -1.11 -20.87 10.04
CA PHE A 86 -1.12 -19.64 10.84
C PHE A 86 -2.05 -18.59 10.24
N LEU A 87 -1.88 -18.23 8.96
CA LEU A 87 -2.69 -17.18 8.33
C LEU A 87 -4.18 -17.51 8.35
N ILE A 88 -4.57 -18.72 7.95
CA ILE A 88 -5.99 -19.12 7.93
C ILE A 88 -6.58 -19.14 9.35
N SER A 89 -5.87 -19.75 10.31
CA SER A 89 -6.31 -19.77 11.71
C SER A 89 -6.41 -18.35 12.28
N PHE A 90 -5.45 -17.50 11.97
CA PHE A 90 -5.44 -16.12 12.42
C PHE A 90 -6.56 -15.28 11.80
N MET A 91 -6.86 -15.46 10.50
CA MET A 91 -7.99 -14.79 9.83
C MET A 91 -9.33 -15.18 10.43
N VAL A 92 -9.48 -16.46 10.85
CA VAL A 92 -10.68 -16.93 11.55
C VAL A 92 -10.73 -16.33 12.97
N LEU A 93 -9.63 -16.37 13.71
CA LEU A 93 -9.53 -15.79 15.05
C LEU A 93 -9.83 -14.29 15.03
N TYR A 94 -9.22 -13.55 14.10
CA TYR A 94 -9.43 -12.10 13.97
C TYR A 94 -10.90 -11.76 13.73
N ARG A 95 -11.58 -12.54 12.88
CA ARG A 95 -13.02 -12.37 12.63
C ARG A 95 -13.89 -12.66 13.85
N ILE A 96 -13.52 -13.67 14.67
CA ILE A 96 -14.26 -14.02 15.88
C ILE A 96 -14.07 -12.93 16.95
N VAL A 97 -12.84 -12.43 17.12
CA VAL A 97 -12.51 -11.43 18.14
C VAL A 97 -13.05 -10.05 17.76
N HIS A 98 -12.99 -9.69 16.47
CA HIS A 98 -13.39 -8.38 15.94
C HIS A 98 -14.45 -8.53 14.84
N GLU A 99 -15.72 -8.70 15.25
CA GLU A 99 -16.84 -8.88 14.30
C GLU A 99 -17.04 -7.68 13.37
N MET A 100 -16.74 -6.47 13.85
CA MET A 100 -16.89 -5.20 13.11
C MET A 100 -15.66 -4.82 12.28
N ALA A 101 -14.61 -5.66 12.23
CA ALA A 101 -13.39 -5.36 11.49
C ALA A 101 -13.60 -5.39 9.96
N ASN A 102 -12.77 -4.61 9.23
CA ASN A 102 -12.76 -4.62 7.77
C ASN A 102 -12.03 -5.86 7.22
N MET A 103 -12.78 -6.96 7.08
CA MET A 103 -12.18 -8.22 6.63
C MET A 103 -11.59 -8.16 5.22
N PHE A 104 -12.04 -7.25 4.35
CA PHE A 104 -11.43 -7.09 3.02
C PHE A 104 -10.06 -6.44 3.09
N LEU A 105 -9.88 -5.40 3.93
CA LEU A 105 -8.56 -4.81 4.17
C LEU A 105 -7.64 -5.85 4.80
N PHE A 106 -8.14 -6.60 5.77
CA PHE A 106 -7.36 -7.64 6.44
C PHE A 106 -6.95 -8.78 5.49
N ASN A 107 -7.86 -9.26 4.62
CA ASN A 107 -7.55 -10.27 3.60
C ASN A 107 -6.48 -9.75 2.61
N ASN A 108 -6.56 -8.47 2.21
CA ASN A 108 -5.57 -7.85 1.34
C ASN A 108 -4.19 -7.80 2.00
N ILE A 109 -4.11 -7.42 3.28
CA ILE A 109 -2.87 -7.43 4.08
C ILE A 109 -2.26 -8.84 4.09
N CYS A 110 -3.08 -9.87 4.38
CA CYS A 110 -2.62 -11.26 4.39
C CYS A 110 -2.16 -11.73 3.00
N MET A 111 -2.80 -11.28 1.92
CA MET A 111 -2.38 -11.63 0.55
C MET A 111 -1.05 -10.96 0.18
N LEU A 112 -0.83 -9.68 0.55
CA LEU A 112 0.45 -9.00 0.35
C LEU A 112 1.59 -9.69 1.13
N LEU A 113 1.35 -10.07 2.40
CA LEU A 113 2.29 -10.87 3.17
C LEU A 113 2.59 -12.21 2.50
N SER A 114 1.58 -12.87 1.92
CA SER A 114 1.75 -14.14 1.20
C SER A 114 2.64 -13.98 -0.03
N VAL A 115 2.50 -12.89 -0.79
CA VAL A 115 3.41 -12.58 -1.91
C VAL A 115 4.84 -12.39 -1.39
N GLY A 116 5.01 -11.66 -0.29
CA GLY A 116 6.32 -11.46 0.35
C GLY A 116 6.94 -12.78 0.83
N PHE A 117 6.17 -13.67 1.47
CA PHE A 117 6.66 -14.99 1.90
C PHE A 117 7.16 -15.84 0.74
N VAL A 118 6.39 -15.88 -0.35
CA VAL A 118 6.80 -16.61 -1.56
C VAL A 118 8.07 -16.02 -2.17
N ALA A 119 8.13 -14.70 -2.34
CA ALA A 119 9.26 -14.02 -2.98
C ALA A 119 10.55 -14.15 -2.15
N VAL A 120 10.49 -13.92 -0.83
CA VAL A 120 11.66 -14.08 0.06
C VAL A 120 12.09 -15.55 0.15
N SER A 121 11.14 -16.49 0.21
CA SER A 121 11.47 -17.93 0.15
C SER A 121 12.16 -18.28 -1.16
N ARG A 122 11.69 -17.73 -2.29
CA ARG A 122 12.33 -17.96 -3.60
C ARG A 122 13.78 -17.44 -3.65
N ILE A 123 14.03 -16.27 -3.11
CA ILE A 123 15.39 -15.68 -3.07
C ILE A 123 16.31 -16.49 -2.14
N ALA A 124 15.83 -16.88 -0.95
CA ALA A 124 16.62 -17.63 0.03
C ALA A 124 16.95 -19.06 -0.43
N PHE A 125 16.07 -19.69 -1.19
CA PHE A 125 16.27 -21.04 -1.74
C PHE A 125 16.85 -21.00 -3.15
N TYR A 126 17.69 -20.02 -3.46
CA TYR A 126 18.43 -19.97 -4.72
C TYR A 126 19.49 -21.09 -4.75
N GLY A 127 19.45 -21.88 -5.80
CA GLY A 127 20.46 -22.88 -6.13
C GLY A 127 20.19 -23.51 -7.46
N SER A 128 21.25 -23.72 -8.28
CA SER A 128 21.20 -24.67 -9.38
C SER A 128 20.87 -26.06 -8.84
N ALA A 129 20.36 -26.96 -9.64
CA ALA A 129 19.97 -28.32 -9.24
C ALA A 129 21.09 -29.10 -8.47
N GLU A 130 22.32 -28.59 -8.52
CA GLU A 130 23.50 -29.15 -7.85
C GLU A 130 23.84 -28.48 -6.50
N SER A 131 23.41 -27.23 -6.25
CA SER A 131 23.67 -26.49 -5.01
C SER A 131 22.39 -26.39 -4.18
N THR A 132 22.15 -27.37 -3.31
CA THR A 132 21.05 -27.40 -2.36
C THR A 132 21.25 -26.49 -1.15
N ALA A 133 22.06 -25.44 -1.28
CA ALA A 133 22.39 -24.56 -0.16
C ALA A 133 21.26 -23.56 0.08
N TYR A 134 20.53 -23.78 1.17
CA TYR A 134 19.71 -22.76 1.81
C TYR A 134 20.59 -21.60 2.27
N ARG A 135 20.39 -20.43 1.69
CA ARG A 135 21.12 -19.21 2.06
C ARG A 135 20.27 -18.40 3.04
N GLY A 136 20.50 -18.61 4.33
CA GLY A 136 19.95 -17.76 5.37
C GLY A 136 18.62 -18.19 5.99
N ASN A 137 18.21 -17.47 7.02
CA ASN A 137 16.98 -17.68 7.78
C ASN A 137 15.93 -16.58 7.51
N GLU A 138 16.11 -15.81 6.44
CA GLU A 138 15.26 -14.66 6.10
C GLU A 138 13.77 -15.02 5.99
N PRO A 139 13.35 -16.12 5.33
CA PRO A 139 11.94 -16.49 5.26
C PRO A 139 11.34 -16.78 6.65
N ILE A 140 12.10 -17.45 7.52
CA ILE A 140 11.64 -17.74 8.89
C ILE A 140 11.57 -16.44 9.70
N LYS A 141 12.58 -15.58 9.59
CA LYS A 141 12.58 -14.26 10.27
C LYS A 141 11.40 -13.41 9.81
N GLN A 142 11.13 -13.36 8.50
CA GLN A 142 9.98 -12.63 7.94
C GLN A 142 8.66 -13.18 8.49
N PHE A 143 8.48 -14.50 8.49
CA PHE A 143 7.29 -15.14 9.04
C PHE A 143 7.10 -14.83 10.52
N VAL A 144 8.16 -14.89 11.34
CA VAL A 144 8.10 -14.56 12.76
C VAL A 144 7.73 -13.09 12.98
N MET A 145 8.34 -12.17 12.24
CA MET A 145 8.05 -10.73 12.38
C MET A 145 6.65 -10.37 11.89
N ALA A 146 6.19 -10.97 10.80
CA ALA A 146 4.82 -10.80 10.32
C ALA A 146 3.79 -11.36 11.30
N SER A 147 4.07 -12.55 11.87
CA SER A 147 3.20 -13.17 12.91
C SER A 147 3.12 -12.29 14.15
N ALA A 148 4.25 -11.76 14.64
CA ALA A 148 4.27 -10.83 15.76
C ALA A 148 3.48 -9.54 15.44
N GLY A 149 3.67 -8.96 14.25
CA GLY A 149 2.93 -7.77 13.81
C GLY A 149 1.42 -8.01 13.73
N LEU A 150 0.98 -9.16 13.20
CA LEU A 150 -0.43 -9.55 13.17
C LEU A 150 -1.00 -9.74 14.58
N MET A 151 -0.23 -10.32 15.51
CA MET A 151 -0.64 -10.42 16.93
C MET A 151 -0.82 -9.05 17.56
N PHE A 152 0.06 -8.08 17.29
CA PHE A 152 -0.15 -6.70 17.74
C PHE A 152 -1.41 -6.10 17.11
N MET A 153 -1.64 -6.32 15.81
CA MET A 153 -2.85 -5.86 15.13
C MET A 153 -4.14 -6.40 15.78
N LEU A 154 -4.12 -7.66 16.28
CA LEU A 154 -5.24 -8.25 17.03
C LEU A 154 -5.45 -7.55 18.38
N VAL A 155 -4.36 -7.17 19.05
CA VAL A 155 -4.40 -6.64 20.42
C VAL A 155 -4.71 -5.14 20.48
N ILE A 156 -4.27 -4.35 19.48
CA ILE A 156 -4.44 -2.88 19.44
C ILE A 156 -5.88 -2.42 19.70
N PRO A 157 -6.96 -3.01 19.11
CA PRO A 157 -8.32 -2.53 19.33
C PRO A 157 -8.81 -2.59 20.77
N PHE A 158 -8.22 -3.44 21.63
CA PHE A 158 -8.56 -3.48 23.06
C PHE A 158 -8.11 -2.23 23.83
N PHE A 159 -7.09 -1.52 23.31
CA PHE A 159 -6.54 -0.31 23.92
C PHE A 159 -7.19 0.99 23.42
N ARG A 160 -8.37 0.92 22.79
CA ARG A 160 -9.09 2.07 22.21
C ARG A 160 -9.23 3.27 23.14
N LYS A 161 -9.47 3.06 24.46
CA LYS A 161 -9.57 4.14 25.45
C LYS A 161 -8.25 4.89 25.63
N LEU A 162 -7.13 4.19 25.52
CA LEU A 162 -5.80 4.80 25.57
C LEU A 162 -5.59 5.71 24.36
N PHE A 163 -6.01 5.29 23.17
CA PHE A 163 -5.90 6.08 21.94
C PHE A 163 -6.78 7.34 21.98
N ASP A 164 -7.94 7.33 22.64
CA ASP A 164 -8.73 8.55 22.87
C ASP A 164 -7.97 9.58 23.72
N SER A 165 -7.18 9.14 24.70
CA SER A 165 -6.31 10.00 25.51
C SER A 165 -5.12 10.56 24.73
N MET A 166 -4.63 9.84 23.72
CA MET A 166 -3.44 10.19 22.93
C MET A 166 -3.60 11.49 22.13
N ARG A 167 -4.82 11.95 21.85
CA ARG A 167 -5.07 13.25 21.18
C ARG A 167 -4.44 14.46 21.88
N HIS A 168 -4.16 14.34 23.18
CA HIS A 168 -3.53 15.41 23.97
C HIS A 168 -2.02 15.27 24.11
N MET A 169 -1.43 14.19 23.57
CA MET A 169 -0.02 13.84 23.75
C MET A 169 0.86 14.22 22.54
N GLY A 170 0.41 15.14 21.67
CA GLY A 170 1.12 15.47 20.43
C GLY A 170 2.58 15.87 20.65
N ILE A 171 2.86 16.73 21.63
CA ILE A 171 4.23 17.15 21.96
C ILE A 171 5.07 15.98 22.49
N VAL A 172 4.47 15.06 23.25
CA VAL A 172 5.16 13.87 23.77
C VAL A 172 5.56 12.96 22.60
N PHE A 173 4.68 12.74 21.63
CA PHE A 173 5.00 11.94 20.45
C PHE A 173 6.10 12.58 19.60
N ALA A 174 6.06 13.90 19.42
CA ALA A 174 7.14 14.63 18.74
C ALA A 174 8.48 14.46 19.47
N ALA A 175 8.50 14.68 20.79
CA ALA A 175 9.71 14.56 21.60
C ALA A 175 10.28 13.13 21.58
N LEU A 176 9.43 12.11 21.71
CA LEU A 176 9.84 10.70 21.63
C LEU A 176 10.38 10.34 20.24
N GLY A 177 9.74 10.83 19.17
CA GLY A 177 10.20 10.62 17.81
C GLY A 177 11.56 11.25 17.54
N ILE A 178 11.73 12.53 17.89
CA ILE A 178 13.01 13.24 17.76
C ILE A 178 14.10 12.55 18.59
N ALA A 179 13.80 12.22 19.87
CA ALA A 179 14.75 11.54 20.74
C ALA A 179 15.19 10.18 20.15
N ALA A 180 14.24 9.36 19.69
CA ALA A 180 14.54 8.07 19.09
C ALA A 180 15.45 8.20 17.85
N LEU A 181 15.13 9.13 16.93
CA LEU A 181 15.96 9.38 15.74
C LEU A 181 17.34 9.92 16.10
N THR A 182 17.42 10.83 17.10
CA THR A 182 18.70 11.39 17.55
C THR A 182 19.58 10.34 18.20
N VAL A 183 19.01 9.45 19.02
CA VAL A 183 19.72 8.32 19.63
C VAL A 183 20.31 7.41 18.54
N VAL A 184 19.53 7.12 17.50
CA VAL A 184 20.01 6.33 16.36
C VAL A 184 21.18 7.02 15.68
N LEU A 185 21.05 8.29 15.36
CA LEU A 185 22.12 9.08 14.72
C LEU A 185 23.44 9.09 15.52
N LEU A 186 23.37 9.06 16.86
CA LEU A 186 24.55 9.16 17.73
C LEU A 186 25.18 7.81 18.04
N ILE A 187 24.42 6.70 18.05
CA ILE A 187 24.89 5.40 18.55
C ILE A 187 25.00 4.35 17.44
N SER A 188 24.23 4.48 16.35
CA SER A 188 24.24 3.47 15.27
C SER A 188 25.60 3.43 14.55
N PRO A 189 26.15 2.23 14.30
CA PRO A 189 27.33 2.10 13.44
C PRO A 189 26.98 2.50 12.01
N GLU A 190 27.93 3.07 11.30
CA GLU A 190 27.80 3.31 9.87
C GLU A 190 27.76 1.97 9.12
N THR A 191 26.68 1.71 8.42
CA THR A 191 26.52 0.55 7.56
C THR A 191 26.18 1.05 6.15
N ASN A 192 27.03 0.75 5.16
CA ASN A 192 26.86 1.23 3.78
C ASN A 192 26.72 2.77 3.66
N GLY A 193 27.42 3.53 4.51
CA GLY A 193 27.35 5.00 4.53
C GLY A 193 26.11 5.60 5.18
N ALA A 194 25.28 4.81 5.85
CA ALA A 194 24.11 5.25 6.57
C ALA A 194 24.11 4.76 8.04
N THR A 195 23.62 5.61 8.95
CA THR A 195 23.50 5.32 10.39
C THR A 195 22.02 5.13 10.74
N ILE A 196 21.43 4.00 10.30
CA ILE A 196 19.97 3.82 10.36
C ILE A 196 19.49 2.56 11.05
N THR A 197 20.37 1.56 11.24
CA THR A 197 19.96 0.23 11.70
C THR A 197 20.80 -0.30 12.84
N TYR A 198 20.14 -1.10 13.71
CA TYR A 198 20.77 -1.94 14.73
C TYR A 198 20.49 -3.41 14.45
N THR A 199 21.44 -4.27 14.71
CA THR A 199 21.21 -5.73 14.71
C THR A 199 21.11 -6.24 16.14
N ILE A 200 19.93 -6.70 16.54
CA ILE A 200 19.66 -7.26 17.86
C ILE A 200 19.25 -8.72 17.68
N ALA A 201 19.99 -9.65 18.27
CA ALA A 201 19.73 -11.09 18.18
C ALA A 201 19.54 -11.60 16.73
N GLY A 202 20.25 -11.02 15.76
CA GLY A 202 20.17 -11.41 14.36
C GLY A 202 18.96 -10.81 13.58
N PHE A 203 18.17 -9.93 14.21
CA PHE A 203 17.15 -9.13 13.56
C PHE A 203 17.65 -7.70 13.35
N THR A 204 17.50 -7.19 12.14
CA THR A 204 17.80 -5.78 11.82
C THR A 204 16.62 -4.92 12.26
N PHE A 205 16.88 -3.99 13.17
CA PHE A 205 15.91 -3.05 13.70
C PHE A 205 16.22 -1.64 13.17
N GLN A 206 15.23 -1.04 12.50
CA GLN A 206 15.31 0.33 11.97
C GLN A 206 14.30 1.21 12.73
N PRO A 207 14.75 2.05 13.67
CA PRO A 207 13.85 2.87 14.47
C PRO A 207 13.00 3.87 13.68
N SER A 208 13.49 4.42 12.56
CA SER A 208 12.72 5.33 11.71
C SER A 208 11.38 4.72 11.23
N GLU A 209 11.33 3.39 11.07
CA GLU A 209 10.12 2.65 10.73
C GLU A 209 9.02 2.79 11.80
N PHE A 210 9.38 2.74 13.08
CA PHE A 210 8.44 2.90 14.20
C PHE A 210 8.14 4.37 14.48
N VAL A 211 9.12 5.24 14.28
CA VAL A 211 8.94 6.69 14.45
C VAL A 211 7.93 7.25 13.45
N LYS A 212 7.74 6.65 12.28
CA LYS A 212 6.64 7.01 11.36
C LYS A 212 5.27 7.01 12.05
N ILE A 213 5.00 6.01 12.89
CA ILE A 213 3.72 5.90 13.63
C ILE A 213 3.60 7.03 14.65
N LEU A 214 4.66 7.28 15.44
CA LEU A 214 4.70 8.36 16.40
C LEU A 214 4.55 9.73 15.72
N TYR A 215 5.15 9.89 14.56
CA TYR A 215 5.07 11.10 13.76
C TYR A 215 3.66 11.37 13.23
N ILE A 216 2.97 10.35 12.72
CA ILE A 216 1.57 10.47 12.29
C ILE A 216 0.67 10.80 13.50
N LEU A 217 0.88 10.16 14.66
CA LEU A 217 0.15 10.45 15.90
C LEU A 217 0.41 11.87 16.38
N PHE A 218 1.67 12.35 16.34
CA PHE A 218 2.04 13.73 16.64
C PHE A 218 1.27 14.71 15.77
N LEU A 219 1.33 14.54 14.44
CA LEU A 219 0.66 15.43 13.50
C LEU A 219 -0.86 15.38 13.68
N ALA A 220 -1.45 14.20 13.85
CA ALA A 220 -2.88 14.04 14.05
C ALA A 220 -3.34 14.74 15.34
N ALA A 221 -2.58 14.60 16.45
CA ALA A 221 -2.90 15.24 17.72
C ALA A 221 -2.78 16.77 17.66
N MET A 222 -1.72 17.28 17.02
CA MET A 222 -1.48 18.72 16.95
C MET A 222 -2.37 19.45 15.96
N LEU A 223 -2.81 18.77 14.87
CA LEU A 223 -3.62 19.36 13.81
C LEU A 223 -5.13 19.06 13.96
N SER A 224 -5.55 18.32 14.98
CA SER A 224 -6.97 17.95 15.18
C SER A 224 -7.85 19.09 15.67
N GLY A 225 -7.29 20.15 16.25
CA GLY A 225 -7.99 21.38 16.64
C GLY A 225 -7.96 22.44 15.54
N GLU A 226 -8.33 23.67 15.88
CA GLU A 226 -8.19 24.82 14.99
C GLU A 226 -6.73 25.04 14.60
N VAL A 227 -6.47 25.14 13.30
CA VAL A 227 -5.13 25.32 12.74
C VAL A 227 -4.87 26.83 12.62
N THR A 228 -4.45 27.46 13.73
CA THR A 228 -3.94 28.84 13.69
C THR A 228 -2.57 28.90 13.03
N VAL A 229 -2.17 30.08 12.53
CA VAL A 229 -0.84 30.25 11.91
C VAL A 229 0.28 29.91 12.89
N GLU A 230 0.16 30.29 14.15
CA GLU A 230 1.15 30.00 15.20
C GLU A 230 1.29 28.49 15.42
N ARG A 231 0.16 27.77 15.51
CA ARG A 231 0.15 26.30 15.64
C ARG A 231 0.75 25.63 14.42
N ALA A 232 0.40 26.08 13.21
CA ALA A 232 0.96 25.55 11.98
C ALA A 232 2.49 25.73 11.92
N VAL A 233 3.00 26.93 12.27
CA VAL A 233 4.44 27.22 12.33
C VAL A 233 5.13 26.33 13.38
N PHE A 234 4.55 26.19 14.56
CA PHE A 234 5.12 25.35 15.62
C PHE A 234 5.21 23.87 15.19
N VAL A 235 4.12 23.33 14.62
CA VAL A 235 4.10 21.96 14.08
C VAL A 235 5.11 21.80 12.96
N SER A 236 5.24 22.81 12.07
CA SER A 236 6.21 22.80 10.97
C SER A 236 7.66 22.72 11.47
N ILE A 237 7.98 23.45 12.53
CA ILE A 237 9.33 23.41 13.13
C ILE A 237 9.63 22.02 13.69
N LEU A 238 8.70 21.42 14.46
CA LEU A 238 8.89 20.07 14.99
C LEU A 238 8.96 19.02 13.87
N ALA A 239 8.15 19.15 12.83
CA ALA A 239 8.21 18.27 11.66
C ALA A 239 9.54 18.40 10.92
N ALA A 240 10.02 19.64 10.72
CA ALA A 240 11.31 19.90 10.07
C ALA A 240 12.49 19.30 10.86
N ILE A 241 12.46 19.33 12.20
CA ILE A 241 13.50 18.70 13.03
C ILE A 241 13.58 17.20 12.74
N HIS A 242 12.45 16.47 12.66
CA HIS A 242 12.46 15.05 12.30
C HIS A 242 13.11 14.84 10.93
N VAL A 243 12.71 15.63 9.91
CA VAL A 243 13.25 15.52 8.55
C VAL A 243 14.75 15.82 8.54
N VAL A 244 15.22 16.85 9.23
CA VAL A 244 16.65 17.21 9.28
C VAL A 244 17.48 16.11 9.94
N VAL A 245 17.00 15.50 11.04
CA VAL A 245 17.70 14.37 11.66
C VAL A 245 17.81 13.17 10.70
N LEU A 246 16.73 12.84 9.97
CA LEU A 246 16.74 11.78 8.96
C LEU A 246 17.69 12.07 7.79
N VAL A 247 17.71 13.31 7.29
CA VAL A 247 18.65 13.74 6.24
C VAL A 247 20.08 13.61 6.74
N ARG A 248 20.37 13.95 7.99
CA ARG A 248 21.70 13.83 8.62
C ARG A 248 22.12 12.38 8.81
N SER A 249 21.14 11.47 9.02
CA SER A 249 21.35 10.01 9.08
C SER A 249 21.50 9.35 7.69
N THR A 250 21.45 10.12 6.61
CA THR A 250 21.43 9.66 5.21
C THR A 250 20.20 8.83 4.82
N ASP A 251 19.15 8.82 5.66
CA ASP A 251 17.86 8.16 5.39
C ASP A 251 16.94 9.12 4.60
N LEU A 252 17.29 9.35 3.34
CA LEU A 252 16.55 10.27 2.47
C LEU A 252 15.16 9.77 2.11
N GLY A 253 14.98 8.45 2.03
CA GLY A 253 13.69 7.83 1.75
C GLY A 253 12.68 8.13 2.87
N SER A 254 13.05 7.86 4.13
CA SER A 254 12.22 8.20 5.28
C SER A 254 12.02 9.71 5.41
N ALA A 255 13.05 10.52 5.19
CA ALA A 255 12.94 11.98 5.23
C ALA A 255 11.87 12.50 4.26
N LEU A 256 11.84 11.96 3.04
CA LEU A 256 10.85 12.33 2.02
C LEU A 256 9.44 11.87 2.40
N ILE A 257 9.29 10.66 2.96
CA ILE A 257 8.01 10.17 3.48
C ILE A 257 7.48 11.10 4.58
N PHE A 258 8.33 11.47 5.55
CA PHE A 258 7.95 12.37 6.64
C PHE A 258 7.52 13.75 6.12
N PHE A 259 8.27 14.29 5.16
CA PHE A 259 7.93 15.57 4.55
C PHE A 259 6.58 15.52 3.83
N VAL A 260 6.32 14.50 3.02
CA VAL A 260 5.06 14.39 2.26
C VAL A 260 3.87 14.12 3.19
N VAL A 261 4.02 13.25 4.19
CA VAL A 261 2.99 13.00 5.21
C VAL A 261 2.63 14.30 5.95
N TYR A 262 3.64 15.06 6.40
CA TYR A 262 3.43 16.37 7.03
C TYR A 262 2.66 17.32 6.12
N LEU A 263 3.11 17.50 4.87
CA LEU A 263 2.52 18.43 3.93
C LEU A 263 1.06 18.08 3.64
N MET A 264 0.77 16.80 3.39
CA MET A 264 -0.57 16.33 3.08
C MET A 264 -1.52 16.42 4.29
N MET A 265 -1.03 16.10 5.50
CA MET A 265 -1.82 16.23 6.73
C MET A 265 -2.09 17.71 7.07
N LEU A 266 -1.12 18.59 6.89
CA LEU A 266 -1.30 20.03 7.09
C LEU A 266 -2.26 20.62 6.05
N PHE A 267 -2.19 20.17 4.80
CA PHE A 267 -3.13 20.56 3.75
C PHE A 267 -4.55 20.15 4.13
N LEU A 268 -4.78 18.89 4.51
CA LEU A 268 -6.10 18.42 4.92
C LEU A 268 -6.63 19.18 6.15
N ALA A 269 -5.75 19.47 7.11
CA ALA A 269 -6.12 20.15 8.34
C ALA A 269 -6.48 21.63 8.11
N SER A 270 -5.76 22.33 7.22
CA SER A 270 -5.95 23.74 6.94
C SER A 270 -7.01 24.02 5.86
N GLY A 271 -7.26 23.08 4.94
CA GLY A 271 -8.14 23.25 3.79
C GLY A 271 -7.65 24.28 2.75
N LYS A 272 -6.39 24.74 2.84
CA LYS A 272 -5.86 25.85 2.02
C LYS A 272 -4.89 25.35 0.95
N TRP A 273 -5.22 25.55 -0.31
CA TRP A 273 -4.34 25.21 -1.45
C TRP A 273 -3.00 25.96 -1.42
N SER A 274 -2.97 27.18 -0.85
CA SER A 274 -1.73 27.93 -0.67
C SER A 274 -0.71 27.23 0.21
N VAL A 275 -1.15 26.46 1.22
CA VAL A 275 -0.29 25.65 2.06
C VAL A 275 0.37 24.54 1.27
N LEU A 276 -0.40 23.84 0.43
CA LEU A 276 0.12 22.80 -0.44
C LEU A 276 1.13 23.37 -1.45
N ALA A 277 0.78 24.48 -2.11
CA ALA A 277 1.67 25.14 -3.07
C ALA A 277 2.98 25.63 -2.44
N ALA A 278 2.89 26.27 -1.26
CA ALA A 278 4.06 26.71 -0.51
C ALA A 278 4.94 25.53 -0.07
N GLY A 279 4.32 24.43 0.39
CA GLY A 279 5.03 23.22 0.77
C GLY A 279 5.74 22.57 -0.42
N ILE A 280 5.10 22.45 -1.57
CA ILE A 280 5.74 21.93 -2.80
C ILE A 280 6.92 22.82 -3.21
N ALA A 281 6.76 24.15 -3.17
CA ALA A 281 7.85 25.07 -3.49
C ALA A 281 9.03 24.92 -2.51
N LEU A 282 8.75 24.81 -1.20
CA LEU A 282 9.77 24.58 -0.18
C LEU A 282 10.47 23.22 -0.38
N GLY A 283 9.70 22.18 -0.72
CA GLY A 283 10.24 20.85 -1.04
C GLY A 283 11.17 20.88 -2.25
N ALA A 284 10.80 21.62 -3.30
CA ALA A 284 11.65 21.81 -4.48
C ALA A 284 12.96 22.54 -4.13
N VAL A 285 12.90 23.60 -3.32
CA VAL A 285 14.09 24.30 -2.81
C VAL A 285 14.95 23.34 -1.99
N GLY A 286 14.34 22.54 -1.10
CA GLY A 286 15.03 21.53 -0.30
C GLY A 286 15.71 20.46 -1.15
N ALA A 287 15.05 19.99 -2.23
CA ALA A 287 15.63 19.01 -3.16
C ALA A 287 16.84 19.58 -3.92
N VAL A 288 16.75 20.84 -4.39
CA VAL A 288 17.89 21.52 -5.02
C VAL A 288 19.04 21.73 -4.01
N ALA A 289 18.73 22.18 -2.79
CA ALA A 289 19.74 22.31 -1.74
C ALA A 289 20.38 20.97 -1.40
N GLY A 290 19.59 19.90 -1.30
CA GLY A 290 20.07 18.53 -1.11
C GLY A 290 21.04 18.08 -2.20
N LEU A 291 20.69 18.36 -3.45
CA LEU A 291 21.55 18.05 -4.61
C LEU A 291 22.89 18.82 -4.58
N LEU A 292 22.88 20.08 -4.11
CA LEU A 292 24.07 20.91 -4.07
C LEU A 292 24.97 20.59 -2.86
N LEU A 293 24.39 20.21 -1.73
CA LEU A 293 25.10 20.09 -0.45
C LEU A 293 25.56 18.65 -0.14
N PHE A 294 24.87 17.62 -0.66
CA PHE A 294 25.11 16.24 -0.27
C PHE A 294 25.60 15.39 -1.43
N TYR A 295 26.84 14.89 -1.32
CA TYR A 295 27.46 14.03 -2.33
C TYR A 295 26.64 12.76 -2.65
N HIS A 296 26.10 12.09 -1.63
CA HIS A 296 25.27 10.89 -1.83
C HIS A 296 23.98 11.16 -2.62
N VAL A 297 23.41 12.38 -2.54
CA VAL A 297 22.28 12.78 -3.38
C VAL A 297 22.71 12.95 -4.84
N GLN A 298 23.88 13.57 -5.06
CA GLN A 298 24.44 13.74 -6.41
C GLN A 298 24.68 12.39 -7.08
N VAL A 299 25.26 11.43 -6.36
CA VAL A 299 25.49 10.05 -6.85
C VAL A 299 24.16 9.41 -7.26
N ARG A 300 23.12 9.42 -6.39
CA ARG A 300 21.81 8.85 -6.70
C ARG A 300 21.14 9.50 -7.92
N VAL A 301 21.26 10.83 -8.08
CA VAL A 301 20.71 11.55 -9.24
C VAL A 301 21.48 11.20 -10.51
N ASN A 302 22.81 11.05 -10.45
CA ASN A 302 23.63 10.66 -11.59
C ASN A 302 23.31 9.23 -12.05
N ILE A 303 23.20 8.29 -11.14
CA ILE A 303 22.76 6.91 -11.41
C ILE A 303 21.35 6.90 -12.04
N TRP A 304 20.44 7.72 -11.49
CA TRP A 304 19.08 7.83 -12.03
C TRP A 304 19.07 8.37 -13.47
N ARG A 305 19.95 9.30 -13.81
CA ARG A 305 20.06 9.84 -15.18
C ARG A 305 20.59 8.79 -16.14
N ASP A 306 21.73 8.16 -15.80
CA ASP A 306 22.34 7.14 -16.63
C ASP A 306 23.05 6.07 -15.77
N PRO A 307 22.35 4.96 -15.43
CA PRO A 307 22.95 3.87 -14.67
C PRO A 307 23.96 3.06 -15.48
N PHE A 308 23.90 3.11 -16.83
CA PHE A 308 24.73 2.28 -17.68
C PHE A 308 26.17 2.79 -17.79
N THR A 309 26.39 4.10 -17.65
CA THR A 309 27.76 4.66 -17.58
C THR A 309 28.47 4.31 -16.27
N MET A 310 27.73 3.88 -15.25
CA MET A 310 28.23 3.50 -13.92
C MET A 310 27.91 2.03 -13.57
N ILE A 311 27.72 1.19 -14.60
CA ILE A 311 27.26 -0.20 -14.43
C ILE A 311 28.24 -1.08 -13.66
N ASP A 312 29.53 -0.79 -13.71
CA ASP A 312 30.57 -1.55 -13.00
C ASP A 312 30.68 -1.16 -11.50
N ASN A 313 29.93 -0.14 -11.05
CA ASN A 313 29.99 0.45 -9.71
C ASN A 313 28.57 0.69 -9.16
N GLU A 314 28.29 1.94 -8.77
CA GLU A 314 27.05 2.32 -8.07
C GLU A 314 25.79 2.18 -8.93
N GLY A 315 25.91 2.18 -10.26
CA GLY A 315 24.78 1.98 -11.19
C GLY A 315 24.33 0.53 -11.37
N TYR A 316 25.13 -0.45 -10.88
CA TYR A 316 24.92 -1.87 -11.09
C TYR A 316 23.51 -2.34 -10.63
N GLN A 317 23.11 -1.95 -9.43
CA GLN A 317 21.82 -2.36 -8.85
C GLN A 317 20.62 -1.95 -9.72
N ILE A 318 20.60 -0.68 -10.15
CA ILE A 318 19.51 -0.15 -11.00
C ILE A 318 19.55 -0.78 -12.40
N ALA A 319 20.72 -0.99 -12.97
CA ALA A 319 20.87 -1.64 -14.28
C ALA A 319 20.33 -3.09 -14.23
N GLN A 320 20.70 -3.86 -13.20
CA GLN A 320 20.20 -5.23 -13.01
C GLN A 320 18.68 -5.26 -12.75
N SER A 321 18.15 -4.30 -11.98
CA SER A 321 16.70 -4.15 -11.79
C SER A 321 15.97 -3.94 -13.13
N MET A 322 16.47 -3.04 -13.98
CA MET A 322 15.91 -2.79 -15.31
C MET A 322 15.99 -4.03 -16.22
N PHE A 323 17.11 -4.77 -16.16
CA PHE A 323 17.24 -6.03 -16.91
C PHE A 323 16.25 -7.07 -16.42
N ALA A 324 16.10 -7.24 -15.11
CA ALA A 324 15.14 -8.19 -14.52
C ALA A 324 13.69 -7.88 -14.95
N ILE A 325 13.26 -6.61 -14.85
CA ILE A 325 11.91 -6.19 -15.29
C ILE A 325 11.72 -6.44 -16.79
N SER A 326 12.72 -6.09 -17.61
CA SER A 326 12.66 -6.28 -19.06
C SER A 326 12.62 -7.77 -19.44
N TYR A 327 13.44 -8.60 -18.79
CA TYR A 327 13.54 -10.04 -19.03
C TYR A 327 12.26 -10.78 -18.64
N GLY A 328 11.58 -10.35 -17.56
CA GLY A 328 10.32 -10.92 -17.13
C GLY A 328 9.18 -10.75 -18.15
N GLY A 329 9.17 -9.66 -18.91
CA GLY A 329 8.13 -9.37 -19.88
C GLY A 329 6.72 -9.37 -19.27
N LEU A 330 5.70 -9.69 -20.07
CA LEU A 330 4.31 -9.64 -19.60
C LEU A 330 3.96 -10.76 -18.62
N TRP A 331 4.45 -11.98 -18.82
CA TRP A 331 4.02 -13.19 -18.09
C TRP A 331 5.05 -13.75 -17.13
N GLY A 332 6.22 -13.13 -17.04
CA GLY A 332 7.34 -13.61 -16.24
C GLY A 332 8.07 -14.81 -16.85
N THR A 333 9.27 -15.05 -16.35
CA THR A 333 10.05 -16.25 -16.69
C THR A 333 9.46 -17.52 -16.06
N GLY A 334 8.78 -17.39 -14.94
CA GLY A 334 8.29 -18.44 -14.07
C GLY A 334 9.10 -18.52 -12.77
N LEU A 335 8.44 -18.91 -11.68
CA LEU A 335 9.11 -19.11 -10.38
C LEU A 335 10.28 -20.07 -10.54
N THR A 336 11.45 -19.69 -10.04
CA THR A 336 12.73 -20.44 -10.12
C THR A 336 13.43 -20.40 -11.49
N GLN A 337 12.92 -19.67 -12.47
CA GLN A 337 13.53 -19.55 -13.80
C GLN A 337 14.22 -18.19 -14.04
N GLY A 338 14.02 -17.22 -13.18
CA GLY A 338 14.73 -15.95 -13.17
C GLY A 338 16.05 -16.03 -12.39
N LEU A 339 16.78 -14.92 -12.37
CA LEU A 339 18.04 -14.73 -11.64
C LEU A 339 17.94 -13.52 -10.69
N PRO A 340 16.91 -13.41 -9.85
CA PRO A 340 16.70 -12.21 -9.01
C PRO A 340 17.89 -11.92 -8.10
N THR A 341 18.66 -12.94 -7.70
CA THR A 341 19.87 -12.79 -6.86
C THR A 341 21.06 -12.13 -7.58
N SER A 342 20.93 -11.82 -8.86
CA SER A 342 21.91 -10.96 -9.58
C SER A 342 21.80 -9.48 -9.14
N ILE A 343 20.67 -9.09 -8.56
CA ILE A 343 20.46 -7.76 -8.02
C ILE A 343 20.93 -7.75 -6.56
N PRO A 344 21.92 -6.95 -6.16
CA PRO A 344 22.28 -6.77 -4.76
C PRO A 344 21.11 -6.23 -3.93
N ASP A 345 20.98 -6.68 -2.67
CA ASP A 345 19.90 -6.30 -1.74
C ASP A 345 18.48 -6.50 -2.30
N VAL A 346 18.31 -7.51 -3.17
CA VAL A 346 17.06 -7.80 -3.89
C VAL A 346 15.90 -8.07 -2.94
N GLU A 347 16.15 -8.71 -1.82
CA GLU A 347 15.14 -9.06 -0.81
C GLU A 347 14.51 -7.85 -0.11
N SER A 348 15.23 -6.73 -0.02
CA SER A 348 14.75 -5.49 0.62
C SER A 348 14.31 -4.44 -0.39
N ASP A 349 15.23 -3.98 -1.23
CA ASP A 349 15.11 -2.74 -1.99
C ASP A 349 14.67 -2.95 -3.45
N PHE A 350 14.73 -4.19 -3.97
CA PHE A 350 14.41 -4.53 -5.36
C PHE A 350 13.42 -5.70 -5.49
N MET A 351 12.57 -5.85 -4.50
CA MET A 351 11.59 -6.93 -4.46
C MET A 351 10.56 -6.87 -5.60
N PHE A 352 10.12 -5.68 -6.00
CA PHE A 352 9.20 -5.52 -7.11
C PHE A 352 9.82 -5.98 -8.43
N SER A 353 11.11 -5.71 -8.65
CA SER A 353 11.87 -6.15 -9.82
C SER A 353 12.00 -7.67 -9.87
N ALA A 354 12.32 -8.30 -8.72
CA ALA A 354 12.38 -9.76 -8.60
C ALA A 354 11.04 -10.45 -8.90
N ILE A 355 9.95 -9.88 -8.37
CA ILE A 355 8.59 -10.37 -8.62
C ILE A 355 8.24 -10.20 -10.12
N THR A 356 8.60 -9.06 -10.71
CA THR A 356 8.30 -8.79 -12.12
C THR A 356 9.09 -9.71 -13.05
N GLU A 357 10.34 -10.03 -12.71
CA GLU A 357 11.16 -10.99 -13.48
C GLU A 357 10.52 -12.37 -13.56
N GLU A 358 10.10 -12.92 -12.42
CA GLU A 358 9.62 -14.31 -12.38
C GLU A 358 8.11 -14.44 -12.61
N MET A 359 7.28 -13.49 -12.11
CA MET A 359 5.83 -13.55 -12.20
C MET A 359 5.24 -12.67 -13.32
N GLY A 360 6.03 -11.75 -13.85
CA GLY A 360 5.68 -10.90 -14.98
C GLY A 360 5.00 -9.59 -14.63
N LEU A 361 4.96 -8.69 -15.62
CA LEU A 361 4.39 -7.36 -15.48
C LEU A 361 2.90 -7.39 -15.13
N ILE A 362 2.13 -8.34 -15.70
CA ILE A 362 0.69 -8.47 -15.41
C ILE A 362 0.46 -8.74 -13.92
N PHE A 363 1.20 -9.68 -13.32
CA PHE A 363 1.13 -9.96 -11.89
C PHE A 363 1.50 -8.71 -11.07
N SER A 364 2.58 -8.02 -11.44
CA SER A 364 3.07 -6.83 -10.75
C SER A 364 2.08 -5.66 -10.83
N VAL A 365 1.37 -5.49 -11.94
CA VAL A 365 0.28 -4.51 -12.07
C VAL A 365 -0.88 -4.84 -11.13
N PHE A 366 -1.29 -6.11 -11.03
CA PHE A 366 -2.31 -6.52 -10.05
C PHE A 366 -1.82 -6.34 -8.60
N LEU A 367 -0.51 -6.52 -8.33
CA LEU A 367 0.08 -6.23 -7.03
C LEU A 367 -0.09 -4.75 -6.66
N LEU A 368 0.20 -3.83 -7.60
CA LEU A 368 -0.03 -2.41 -7.40
C LEU A 368 -1.52 -2.06 -7.24
N PHE A 369 -2.41 -2.71 -7.98
CA PHE A 369 -3.85 -2.54 -7.77
C PHE A 369 -4.31 -3.03 -6.41
N LEU A 370 -3.74 -4.11 -5.88
CA LEU A 370 -4.07 -4.57 -4.53
C LEU A 370 -3.58 -3.57 -3.47
N CYS A 371 -2.37 -3.03 -3.63
CA CYS A 371 -1.85 -1.95 -2.78
C CYS A 371 -2.74 -0.69 -2.85
N LEU A 372 -3.17 -0.30 -4.04
CA LEU A 372 -4.08 0.82 -4.26
C LEU A 372 -5.45 0.57 -3.60
N ASN A 373 -5.96 -0.68 -3.64
CA ASN A 373 -7.21 -1.04 -2.95
C ASN A 373 -7.10 -0.84 -1.43
N CYS A 374 -5.97 -1.24 -0.82
CA CYS A 374 -5.72 -0.97 0.61
C CYS A 374 -5.73 0.55 0.89
N PHE A 375 -5.02 1.34 0.09
CA PHE A 375 -5.00 2.79 0.21
C PHE A 375 -6.40 3.41 0.13
N ILE A 376 -7.20 3.04 -0.87
CA ILE A 376 -8.56 3.56 -1.07
C ILE A 376 -9.43 3.23 0.15
N ARG A 377 -9.35 2.02 0.71
CA ARG A 377 -10.12 1.62 1.91
C ARG A 377 -9.76 2.48 3.13
N ILE A 378 -8.47 2.72 3.35
CA ILE A 378 -8.00 3.57 4.45
C ILE A 378 -8.46 5.02 4.23
N LEU A 379 -8.37 5.51 3.01
CA LEU A 379 -8.80 6.87 2.65
C LEU A 379 -10.32 7.06 2.81
N MET A 380 -11.13 6.08 2.41
CA MET A 380 -12.59 6.11 2.60
C MET A 380 -12.95 6.13 4.09
N LEU A 381 -12.26 5.36 4.93
CA LEU A 381 -12.43 5.41 6.37
C LEU A 381 -12.12 6.80 6.92
N SER A 382 -11.01 7.41 6.47
CA SER A 382 -10.66 8.78 6.87
C SER A 382 -11.75 9.79 6.50
N ALA A 383 -12.33 9.67 5.31
CA ALA A 383 -13.38 10.57 4.84
C ALA A 383 -14.71 10.42 5.62
N SER A 384 -15.01 9.21 6.12
CA SER A 384 -16.26 8.91 6.83
C SER A 384 -16.23 9.19 8.33
N TYR A 385 -15.03 9.42 8.93
CA TYR A 385 -14.90 9.55 10.37
C TYR A 385 -15.07 10.99 10.87
N SER A 386 -15.96 11.21 11.83
CA SER A 386 -16.27 12.54 12.38
C SER A 386 -15.24 13.06 13.39
N ASN A 387 -14.52 12.18 14.10
CA ASN A 387 -13.48 12.62 15.05
C ASN A 387 -12.21 13.03 14.29
N ARG A 388 -11.86 14.32 14.36
CA ARG A 388 -10.75 14.94 13.62
C ARG A 388 -9.39 14.30 13.88
N PHE A 389 -9.12 13.82 15.10
CA PHE A 389 -7.85 13.15 15.44
C PHE A 389 -7.73 11.81 14.66
N PHE A 390 -8.75 10.97 14.72
CA PHE A 390 -8.74 9.69 14.01
C PHE A 390 -8.82 9.86 12.49
N GLN A 391 -9.57 10.87 12.02
CA GLN A 391 -9.59 11.24 10.61
C GLN A 391 -8.19 11.57 10.09
N LEU A 392 -7.46 12.45 10.80
CA LEU A 392 -6.10 12.84 10.41
C LEU A 392 -5.11 11.68 10.53
N TYR A 393 -5.24 10.83 11.57
CA TYR A 393 -4.39 9.66 11.71
C TYR A 393 -4.55 8.69 10.52
N THR A 394 -5.79 8.31 10.19
CA THR A 394 -6.06 7.40 9.07
C THR A 394 -5.64 7.99 7.73
N TYR A 395 -5.82 9.29 7.55
CA TYR A 395 -5.33 9.98 6.35
C TYR A 395 -3.80 9.96 6.26
N GLY A 396 -3.11 10.30 7.35
CA GLY A 396 -1.65 10.26 7.41
C GLY A 396 -1.09 8.85 7.17
N ALA A 397 -1.75 7.82 7.73
CA ALA A 397 -1.39 6.42 7.50
C ALA A 397 -1.59 6.01 6.03
N ALA A 398 -2.69 6.45 5.40
CA ALA A 398 -2.95 6.21 3.97
C ALA A 398 -1.87 6.86 3.10
N VAL A 399 -1.55 8.14 3.34
CA VAL A 399 -0.51 8.86 2.60
C VAL A 399 0.86 8.21 2.80
N CYS A 400 1.23 7.87 4.04
CA CYS A 400 2.48 7.18 4.34
C CYS A 400 2.60 5.87 3.57
N TYR A 401 1.56 5.03 3.60
CA TYR A 401 1.52 3.73 2.93
C TYR A 401 1.67 3.85 1.40
N ILE A 402 0.85 4.68 0.76
CA ILE A 402 0.88 4.78 -0.71
C ILE A 402 2.15 5.47 -1.22
N PHE A 403 2.64 6.47 -0.48
CA PHE A 403 3.84 7.17 -0.86
C PHE A 403 5.09 6.32 -0.69
N GLN A 404 5.16 5.45 0.32
CA GLN A 404 6.22 4.46 0.47
C GLN A 404 6.25 3.51 -0.73
N ILE A 405 5.10 2.99 -1.18
CA ILE A 405 4.99 2.15 -2.39
C ILE A 405 5.47 2.90 -3.63
N PHE A 406 5.06 4.16 -3.79
CA PHE A 406 5.49 5.01 -4.89
C PHE A 406 7.01 5.19 -4.92
N LEU A 407 7.65 5.41 -3.77
CA LEU A 407 9.11 5.56 -3.67
C LEU A 407 9.83 4.28 -4.04
N THR A 408 9.36 3.12 -3.57
CA THR A 408 9.98 1.83 -3.85
C THR A 408 9.89 1.50 -5.33
N VAL A 409 8.65 1.43 -5.85
CA VAL A 409 8.42 1.05 -7.25
C VAL A 409 8.98 2.09 -8.22
N GLY A 410 8.84 3.38 -7.90
CA GLY A 410 9.40 4.46 -8.70
C GLY A 410 10.92 4.43 -8.77
N GLY A 411 11.58 4.05 -7.66
CA GLY A 411 13.04 3.86 -7.61
C GLY A 411 13.49 2.66 -8.44
N GLU A 412 12.86 1.50 -8.25
CA GLU A 412 13.18 0.26 -8.96
C GLU A 412 12.96 0.35 -10.48
N THR A 413 11.91 1.09 -10.91
CA THR A 413 11.59 1.31 -12.34
C THR A 413 12.33 2.49 -12.96
N LYS A 414 13.26 3.12 -12.24
CA LYS A 414 13.97 4.33 -12.70
C LYS A 414 13.03 5.53 -13.00
N PHE A 415 11.83 5.57 -12.44
CA PHE A 415 10.94 6.72 -12.56
C PHE A 415 11.40 7.91 -11.70
N ILE A 416 11.96 7.61 -10.52
CA ILE A 416 12.60 8.55 -9.60
C ILE A 416 13.96 8.00 -9.15
N PRO A 417 14.86 8.82 -8.56
CA PRO A 417 16.07 8.30 -7.95
C PRO A 417 15.78 7.27 -6.85
N LEU A 418 16.55 6.18 -6.80
CA LEU A 418 16.40 5.13 -5.80
C LEU A 418 16.58 5.69 -4.38
N THR A 419 15.63 5.33 -3.49
CA THR A 419 15.64 5.82 -2.10
C THR A 419 16.01 4.75 -1.07
N GLY A 420 16.03 3.46 -1.42
CA GLY A 420 16.32 2.35 -0.50
C GLY A 420 15.21 2.14 0.53
N VAL A 421 13.96 2.23 0.11
CA VAL A 421 12.78 2.00 0.95
C VAL A 421 12.12 0.70 0.53
N THR A 422 11.75 -0.12 1.50
CA THR A 422 11.12 -1.42 1.27
C THR A 422 9.68 -1.32 0.78
N LEU A 423 9.22 -2.25 -0.06
CA LEU A 423 7.82 -2.38 -0.45
C LEU A 423 7.00 -2.90 0.75
N PRO A 424 6.04 -2.11 1.29
CA PRO A 424 5.31 -2.47 2.50
C PRO A 424 4.64 -3.84 2.43
N LEU A 425 4.79 -4.66 3.47
CA LEU A 425 4.24 -6.01 3.61
C LEU A 425 4.82 -7.07 2.65
N VAL A 426 5.57 -6.70 1.62
CA VAL A 426 6.08 -7.59 0.57
C VAL A 426 7.58 -7.82 0.68
N SER A 427 8.39 -6.74 0.72
CA SER A 427 9.85 -6.84 0.86
C SER A 427 10.26 -7.48 2.18
N TYR A 428 11.43 -8.10 2.20
CA TYR A 428 12.09 -8.50 3.45
C TYR A 428 12.50 -7.25 4.24
N GLY A 429 12.00 -7.16 5.47
CA GLY A 429 12.31 -6.05 6.36
C GLY A 429 11.50 -6.18 7.65
N GLY A 430 12.10 -6.81 8.69
CA GLY A 430 11.37 -7.11 9.93
C GLY A 430 10.74 -5.88 10.57
N SER A 431 11.48 -4.77 10.65
CA SER A 431 10.98 -3.49 11.19
C SER A 431 9.89 -2.88 10.32
N SER A 432 10.04 -2.93 9.00
CA SER A 432 9.07 -2.35 8.06
C SER A 432 7.74 -3.12 8.07
N ILE A 433 7.78 -4.46 8.07
CA ILE A 433 6.58 -5.30 8.17
C ILE A 433 5.86 -5.04 9.50
N MET A 434 6.61 -5.06 10.62
CA MET A 434 6.04 -4.87 11.95
C MET A 434 5.45 -3.47 12.11
N SER A 435 6.16 -2.42 11.71
CA SER A 435 5.67 -1.04 11.80
C SER A 435 4.44 -0.81 10.92
N THR A 436 4.44 -1.38 9.71
CA THR A 436 3.27 -1.30 8.80
C THR A 436 2.06 -2.00 9.41
N LEU A 437 2.22 -3.20 9.97
CA LEU A 437 1.13 -3.92 10.63
C LEU A 437 0.63 -3.21 11.89
N LEU A 438 1.52 -2.58 12.68
CA LEU A 438 1.12 -1.74 13.81
C LEU A 438 0.31 -0.52 13.34
N MET A 439 0.79 0.17 12.31
CA MET A 439 0.10 1.33 11.73
C MET A 439 -1.30 0.94 11.20
N LEU A 440 -1.41 -0.17 10.48
CA LEU A 440 -2.67 -0.70 9.97
C LEU A 440 -3.56 -1.26 11.09
N GLY A 441 -2.98 -1.78 12.17
CA GLY A 441 -3.72 -2.19 13.37
C GLY A 441 -4.45 -1.02 14.04
N ILE A 442 -3.83 0.16 14.07
CA ILE A 442 -4.51 1.38 14.57
C ILE A 442 -5.61 1.81 13.58
N VAL A 443 -5.40 1.68 12.27
CA VAL A 443 -6.43 1.94 11.26
C VAL A 443 -7.63 1.00 11.44
N GLU A 444 -7.40 -0.30 11.65
CA GLU A 444 -8.47 -1.27 11.91
C GLU A 444 -9.19 -0.98 13.23
N MET A 445 -8.48 -0.56 14.27
CA MET A 445 -9.12 -0.09 15.51
C MET A 445 -10.07 1.10 15.25
N VAL A 446 -9.63 2.06 14.43
CA VAL A 446 -10.48 3.22 14.06
C VAL A 446 -11.69 2.74 13.26
N TYR A 447 -11.52 1.75 12.36
CA TYR A 447 -12.62 1.16 11.61
C TYR A 447 -13.65 0.50 12.54
N ILE A 448 -13.21 -0.33 13.48
CA ILE A 448 -14.07 -0.99 14.47
C ILE A 448 -14.87 0.05 15.27
N LEU A 449 -14.20 1.12 15.74
CA LEU A 449 -14.85 2.22 16.47
C LEU A 449 -15.90 2.94 15.61
N HIS A 450 -15.64 3.09 14.31
CA HIS A 450 -16.59 3.70 13.37
C HIS A 450 -17.85 2.84 13.22
N GLU A 451 -17.68 1.56 12.97
CA GLU A 451 -18.79 0.61 12.81
C GLU A 451 -19.62 0.46 14.10
N GLU A 452 -18.96 0.38 15.27
CA GLU A 452 -19.65 0.33 16.57
C GLU A 452 -20.53 1.57 16.81
N ARG A 453 -20.00 2.77 16.49
CA ARG A 453 -20.77 4.03 16.62
C ARG A 453 -21.94 4.09 15.65
N THR A 454 -21.72 3.68 14.42
CA THR A 454 -22.77 3.64 13.38
C THR A 454 -23.88 2.66 13.76
N ALA A 455 -23.53 1.45 14.21
CA ALA A 455 -24.48 0.47 14.68
C ALA A 455 -25.30 0.97 15.89
N GLY A 456 -24.64 1.59 16.86
CA GLY A 456 -25.30 2.17 18.04
C GLY A 456 -26.20 3.37 17.71
N PHE A 457 -25.87 4.15 16.67
CA PHE A 457 -26.74 5.21 16.17
C PHE A 457 -28.01 4.63 15.51
N MET A 458 -27.85 3.64 14.63
CA MET A 458 -28.97 2.99 13.94
C MET A 458 -29.95 2.33 14.93
N GLN A 459 -29.43 1.65 15.97
CA GLN A 459 -30.30 1.06 17.01
C GLN A 459 -31.11 2.10 17.76
N ARG A 460 -30.52 3.25 18.10
CA ARG A 460 -31.23 4.35 18.74
C ARG A 460 -32.30 4.94 17.83
N TYR A 461 -31.99 5.15 16.57
CA TYR A 461 -32.90 5.67 15.58
C TYR A 461 -34.10 4.74 15.36
N GLU A 462 -33.87 3.42 15.28
CA GLU A 462 -34.95 2.43 15.22
C GLU A 462 -35.83 2.45 16.47
N GLN A 463 -35.23 2.57 17.66
CA GLN A 463 -36.00 2.67 18.92
C GLN A 463 -36.85 3.95 18.99
N GLU A 464 -36.30 5.09 18.54
CA GLU A 464 -37.03 6.35 18.47
C GLU A 464 -38.20 6.27 17.48
N GLN A 465 -38.05 5.61 16.32
CA GLN A 465 -39.14 5.39 15.36
C GLN A 465 -40.21 4.49 15.94
N LEU A 466 -39.85 3.37 16.56
CA LEU A 466 -40.81 2.47 17.20
C LEU A 466 -41.59 3.16 18.33
N GLN A 467 -40.92 4.02 19.11
CA GLN A 467 -41.59 4.82 20.14
C GLN A 467 -42.54 5.87 19.53
N ALA A 468 -42.16 6.52 18.43
CA ALA A 468 -43.00 7.48 17.72
C ALA A 468 -44.21 6.79 17.07
N GLU A 469 -44.05 5.61 16.50
CA GLU A 469 -45.15 4.78 15.97
C GLU A 469 -46.06 4.32 17.07
N ALA A 470 -45.56 3.88 18.23
CA ALA A 470 -46.35 3.49 19.38
C ALA A 470 -47.12 4.67 19.98
N ALA A 471 -46.51 5.88 20.00
CA ALA A 471 -47.18 7.10 20.47
C ALA A 471 -48.27 7.60 19.50
N ASN A 472 -48.14 7.34 18.21
CA ASN A 472 -49.09 7.70 17.17
C ASN A 472 -50.10 6.57 16.87
N ALA A 473 -49.96 5.39 17.49
CA ALA A 473 -50.97 4.34 17.39
C ALA A 473 -52.27 4.87 17.96
N PRO A 474 -53.42 4.76 17.23
CA PRO A 474 -54.69 5.19 17.74
C PRO A 474 -54.94 4.46 19.06
N ALA A 475 -55.24 5.25 20.12
CA ALA A 475 -55.62 4.70 21.40
C ALA A 475 -56.71 3.65 21.13
N ASN A 476 -56.42 2.42 21.47
CA ASN A 476 -57.41 1.34 21.33
C ASN A 476 -58.69 1.86 21.97
N VAL A 477 -59.74 1.91 21.18
CA VAL A 477 -61.08 2.09 21.69
C VAL A 477 -61.29 0.96 22.69
N GLU A 478 -61.17 1.30 23.97
CA GLU A 478 -61.52 0.39 25.07
C GLU A 478 -62.92 -0.10 24.88
N ASP A 479 -63.06 -1.40 24.88
CA ASP A 479 -64.23 -2.18 25.25
C ASP A 479 -65.58 -1.74 24.66
N ASP A 480 -65.85 -2.19 23.44
CA ASP A 480 -67.19 -2.48 23.05
C ASP A 480 -67.53 -3.91 23.56
N PRO A 481 -68.37 -4.07 24.63
CA PRO A 481 -68.65 -5.39 25.19
C PRO A 481 -69.50 -6.26 24.29
N TYR A 482 -69.83 -5.86 23.06
CA TYR A 482 -70.83 -6.50 22.20
C TYR A 482 -70.34 -7.08 20.87
N ASN A 483 -68.99 -7.26 20.66
CA ASN A 483 -68.60 -7.90 19.43
C ASN A 483 -67.85 -9.22 19.65
N GLY A 484 -68.58 -10.19 20.17
CA GLY A 484 -68.20 -11.60 20.11
C GLY A 484 -68.43 -12.15 18.71
N ALA A 485 -67.49 -12.05 17.80
CA ALA A 485 -67.36 -12.96 16.64
C ALA A 485 -66.06 -12.82 15.92
N LEU A 486 -65.35 -13.95 15.81
CA LEU A 486 -64.35 -14.29 14.83
C LEU A 486 -62.90 -13.70 15.04
N VAL A 487 -62.12 -14.47 15.80
CA VAL A 487 -60.67 -14.46 15.76
C VAL A 487 -60.21 -15.14 14.46
N PRO A 488 -59.52 -14.46 13.54
CA PRO A 488 -58.81 -15.15 12.48
C PRO A 488 -57.51 -15.72 13.04
N SER A 489 -57.23 -16.99 12.76
CA SER A 489 -55.98 -17.70 13.05
C SER A 489 -54.77 -16.94 12.56
N PRO A 490 -53.61 -16.98 13.26
CA PRO A 490 -52.40 -16.37 12.80
C PRO A 490 -51.91 -17.09 11.55
N GLY A 491 -51.89 -16.36 10.43
CA GLY A 491 -51.30 -16.79 9.18
C GLY A 491 -49.78 -16.94 9.30
N SER A 492 -49.28 -17.93 8.60
CA SER A 492 -47.88 -18.35 8.51
C SER A 492 -46.88 -17.24 8.21
N PRO A 493 -45.57 -17.41 8.58
CA PRO A 493 -44.55 -16.37 8.58
C PRO A 493 -43.98 -15.94 7.21
N ASP A 494 -44.63 -16.27 6.09
CA ASP A 494 -44.01 -16.15 4.76
C ASP A 494 -44.33 -14.86 3.98
N SER A 495 -44.97 -13.84 4.58
CA SER A 495 -45.38 -12.63 3.83
C SER A 495 -44.53 -11.35 4.08
N TYR A 496 -43.46 -11.40 4.90
CA TYR A 496 -42.63 -10.22 5.19
C TYR A 496 -41.32 -10.15 4.41
N ALA A 497 -41.25 -10.73 3.21
CA ALA A 497 -40.05 -10.72 2.38
C ALA A 497 -40.12 -9.81 1.14
N ARG A 498 -40.97 -8.79 1.14
CA ARG A 498 -40.99 -7.76 0.09
C ARG A 498 -41.26 -6.40 0.73
N ASP A 499 -40.31 -5.49 0.49
CA ASP A 499 -40.28 -4.05 0.79
C ASP A 499 -39.46 -3.61 2.00
N ASN A 500 -38.15 -3.97 1.99
CA ASN A 500 -37.14 -3.19 2.68
C ASN A 500 -36.03 -2.77 1.67
N ALA A 501 -36.39 -1.88 0.74
CA ALA A 501 -35.46 -0.98 0.11
C ALA A 501 -35.16 0.12 1.13
N GLY A 502 -34.02 0.02 1.82
CA GLY A 502 -33.56 1.07 2.68
C GLY A 502 -33.27 2.36 1.86
N PRO A 503 -33.35 3.53 2.49
CA PRO A 503 -33.20 4.79 1.77
C PRO A 503 -31.86 4.88 1.07
N ASP A 504 -31.92 5.28 -0.18
CA ASP A 504 -30.82 5.53 -1.08
C ASP A 504 -30.05 6.76 -0.56
N PHE A 505 -28.87 6.55 0.04
CA PHE A 505 -27.95 7.63 0.37
C PHE A 505 -27.15 8.05 -0.89
N GLY A 506 -27.88 8.49 -1.91
CA GLY A 506 -27.34 9.36 -2.94
C GLY A 506 -27.36 10.80 -2.41
N GLY A 507 -26.35 11.19 -1.68
CA GLY A 507 -26.21 12.54 -1.17
C GLY A 507 -25.88 13.50 -2.29
N ASP A 508 -26.88 14.20 -2.78
CA ASP A 508 -26.72 15.38 -3.61
C ASP A 508 -26.35 16.57 -2.69
N PHE A 509 -25.07 16.92 -2.68
CA PHE A 509 -24.57 18.10 -1.99
C PHE A 509 -24.87 19.34 -2.84
N SER A 510 -26.08 19.86 -2.77
CA SER A 510 -26.33 21.21 -3.23
C SER A 510 -27.52 21.86 -2.52
N ARG A 511 -27.19 22.95 -1.86
CA ARG A 511 -28.08 24.01 -1.34
C ARG A 511 -28.66 23.85 0.05
N GLU A 512 -27.91 24.25 1.05
CA GLU A 512 -28.46 24.95 2.18
C GLU A 512 -28.75 26.42 1.78
N SER A 513 -30.04 26.73 1.64
CA SER A 513 -30.51 28.09 1.53
C SER A 513 -30.70 28.66 2.94
N TYR A 514 -29.88 29.59 3.33
CA TYR A 514 -30.13 30.48 4.46
C TYR A 514 -31.38 31.31 4.19
N SER A 515 -32.41 31.16 5.03
CA SER A 515 -33.53 32.08 5.12
C SER A 515 -33.09 33.32 5.93
N GLU A 516 -32.83 34.41 5.27
CA GLU A 516 -32.74 35.73 5.90
C GLU A 516 -34.14 36.29 6.13
N ASP A 517 -34.33 36.73 7.36
CA ASP A 517 -35.49 37.46 7.87
C ASP A 517 -35.52 38.86 7.24
N ARG A 518 -36.71 39.25 6.73
CA ARG A 518 -36.94 40.56 6.13
C ARG A 518 -37.30 41.57 7.21
N THR A 519 -36.54 42.63 7.28
CA THR A 519 -37.11 43.95 7.67
C THR A 519 -36.87 44.95 6.54
N ALA A 520 -37.96 45.55 6.11
CA ALA A 520 -38.05 46.55 5.09
C ALA A 520 -37.45 47.88 5.57
N ASP A 521 -36.75 48.58 4.66
CA ASP A 521 -36.99 50.00 4.48
C ASP A 521 -36.51 50.50 3.13
N SER A 522 -37.34 51.40 2.63
CA SER A 522 -37.42 52.06 1.37
C SER A 522 -36.27 53.05 1.03
N PHE A 523 -36.05 53.30 -0.22
CA PHE A 523 -35.82 54.51 -1.00
C PHE A 523 -34.91 54.25 -2.19
N GLY A 524 -35.41 54.44 -3.42
CA GLY A 524 -35.26 55.65 -4.22
C GLY A 524 -34.59 55.31 -5.58
N GLN A 525 -35.37 55.26 -6.63
CA GLN A 525 -35.19 55.77 -8.01
C GLN A 525 -33.77 56.18 -8.47
N THR A 526 -33.23 55.80 -9.65
CA THR A 526 -33.54 56.29 -11.00
C THR A 526 -32.52 55.85 -12.05
N HIS A 527 -33.00 55.70 -13.30
CA HIS A 527 -32.34 55.86 -14.62
C HIS A 527 -31.32 54.82 -15.11
N ALA A 528 -31.66 54.11 -16.11
CA ALA A 528 -31.73 54.35 -17.59
C ALA A 528 -30.53 53.73 -18.32
N ASP A 529 -30.85 52.78 -19.16
CA ASP A 529 -30.59 52.72 -20.60
C ASP A 529 -29.12 52.61 -21.05
N THR A 530 -28.78 51.50 -21.64
CA THR A 530 -28.37 51.42 -23.07
C THR A 530 -27.96 49.97 -23.39
N GLY A 531 -28.61 49.41 -24.41
CA GLY A 531 -28.27 48.14 -24.99
C GLY A 531 -27.03 48.22 -25.89
N GLN A 532 -26.39 47.10 -26.02
CA GLN A 532 -25.71 46.70 -27.25
C GLN A 532 -25.54 45.17 -27.30
N GLU A 533 -26.21 44.60 -28.32
CA GLU A 533 -25.94 43.28 -28.89
C GLU A 533 -24.52 43.19 -29.44
N TYR A 534 -23.81 42.10 -29.14
CA TYR A 534 -22.76 41.58 -30.04
C TYR A 534 -22.89 40.05 -30.12
N GLY A 535 -23.07 39.60 -31.38
CA GLY A 535 -23.15 38.19 -31.75
C GLY A 535 -21.77 37.51 -31.80
N PRO A 536 -21.76 36.20 -32.06
CA PRO A 536 -20.55 35.39 -31.93
C PRO A 536 -19.66 35.53 -33.17
N GLU A 537 -18.38 35.79 -32.96
CA GLU A 537 -17.32 35.66 -33.97
C GLU A 537 -16.74 34.25 -33.95
N GLU A 538 -16.84 33.60 -35.11
CA GLU A 538 -16.10 32.40 -35.49
C GLU A 538 -14.63 32.77 -35.73
N ASP A 539 -13.69 32.21 -34.99
CA ASP A 539 -12.28 32.26 -35.37
C ASP A 539 -11.83 30.89 -35.89
N ASN A 540 -11.67 30.89 -37.23
CA ASN A 540 -10.97 29.90 -38.02
C ASN A 540 -9.45 29.95 -37.73
N PHE A 541 -8.84 28.82 -37.31
CA PHE A 541 -7.42 28.60 -37.49
C PHE A 541 -7.15 27.44 -38.44
N PRO A 542 -6.18 27.57 -39.35
CA PRO A 542 -6.00 26.67 -40.49
C PRO A 542 -5.29 25.38 -40.08
N VAL A 543 -5.84 24.27 -40.55
CA VAL A 543 -5.23 22.94 -40.54
C VAL A 543 -4.12 22.93 -41.59
N ASN A 544 -2.86 22.86 -41.15
CA ASN A 544 -1.77 22.45 -42.01
C ASN A 544 -1.51 20.97 -41.81
N GLY A 545 -1.81 20.20 -42.84
CA GLY A 545 -1.46 18.80 -42.96
C GLY A 545 0.05 18.62 -43.08
N VAL A 546 0.58 17.70 -42.32
CA VAL A 546 1.88 17.06 -42.57
C VAL A 546 1.62 15.58 -42.72
N SER A 547 1.91 15.12 -43.93
CA SER A 547 1.85 13.74 -44.39
C SER A 547 2.80 12.83 -43.58
N GLU A 548 2.28 11.66 -43.20
CA GLU A 548 3.10 10.49 -42.89
C GLU A 548 3.86 10.07 -44.14
N GLU A 549 5.19 10.19 -44.13
CA GLU A 549 6.16 9.39 -44.87
C GLU A 549 7.58 9.84 -44.52
N GLY A 550 8.39 8.85 -44.01
CA GLY A 550 9.84 8.97 -44.10
C GLY A 550 10.61 9.21 -42.80
N ILE A 551 10.72 8.20 -41.90
CA ILE A 551 11.93 7.94 -41.09
C ILE A 551 12.05 6.42 -40.87
N PHE A 552 12.38 5.67 -41.91
CA PHE A 552 13.03 4.37 -41.87
C PHE A 552 13.81 4.25 -43.17
N ASP A 553 15.07 4.69 -43.13
CA ASP A 553 16.14 4.20 -44.00
C ASP A 553 17.42 4.92 -43.59
N ASN A 554 18.27 4.21 -42.88
CA ASN A 554 19.73 4.31 -42.98
C ASN A 554 20.40 3.44 -41.91
N TYR A 555 20.47 2.14 -42.18
CA TYR A 555 21.61 1.32 -41.83
C TYR A 555 21.77 0.26 -42.94
N SER A 556 22.59 0.62 -43.90
CA SER A 556 23.06 -0.26 -44.96
C SER A 556 24.08 -1.24 -44.39
N TYR A 557 23.77 -2.54 -44.53
CA TYR A 557 24.74 -3.62 -44.47
C TYR A 557 25.74 -3.50 -45.60
N GLN A 558 27.03 -3.49 -45.31
CA GLN A 558 28.08 -3.79 -46.25
C GLN A 558 28.80 -5.10 -45.87
N ASP A 559 28.71 -6.00 -46.82
CA ASP A 559 29.68 -7.04 -47.22
C ASP A 559 30.01 -8.20 -46.29
N GLY A 560 29.46 -9.34 -46.69
CA GLY A 560 29.88 -10.68 -46.34
C GLY A 560 31.26 -11.02 -46.86
N ARG A 561 32.10 -11.67 -46.00
CA ARG A 561 33.06 -12.71 -46.40
C ARG A 561 33.12 -13.78 -45.31
N PRO A 562 33.22 -15.08 -45.69
CA PRO A 562 33.29 -16.16 -44.72
C PRO A 562 34.72 -16.34 -44.21
N PHE A 563 34.89 -16.45 -42.90
CA PHE A 563 36.12 -16.95 -42.31
C PHE A 563 35.93 -18.47 -42.04
N SER A 564 36.85 -19.22 -42.60
CA SER A 564 37.03 -20.66 -42.40
C SER A 564 37.89 -20.93 -41.16
N GLY A 565 37.42 -21.86 -40.36
CA GLY A 565 38.21 -22.91 -39.75
C GLY A 565 38.92 -22.64 -38.43
N GLU A 566 38.56 -23.50 -37.51
CA GLU A 566 39.34 -24.16 -36.46
C GLU A 566 39.29 -23.58 -35.03
N ASP A 567 38.67 -24.45 -34.23
CA ASP A 567 38.93 -24.71 -32.81
C ASP A 567 38.90 -23.58 -31.77
N THR A 568 37.71 -23.38 -31.20
CA THR A 568 37.62 -23.22 -29.76
C THR A 568 36.25 -23.70 -29.25
N LYS A 569 36.26 -24.64 -28.33
CA LYS A 569 35.10 -25.06 -27.53
C LYS A 569 34.56 -23.88 -26.78
N THR A 570 33.44 -23.34 -27.24
CA THR A 570 32.67 -22.36 -26.47
C THR A 570 31.54 -23.10 -25.77
N ASP A 571 31.57 -23.08 -24.44
CA ASP A 571 30.45 -23.43 -23.60
C ASP A 571 29.29 -22.45 -23.87
N HIS A 572 28.09 -22.99 -23.92
CA HIS A 572 26.86 -22.34 -24.39
C HIS A 572 26.29 -21.26 -23.45
N TYR A 573 27.12 -20.60 -22.64
CA TYR A 573 26.71 -19.41 -21.84
C TYR A 573 27.88 -18.44 -21.78
N GLY A 574 27.84 -17.43 -22.65
CA GLY A 574 28.80 -16.33 -22.65
C GLY A 574 28.67 -15.45 -21.40
N PHE A 575 29.29 -15.81 -20.30
CA PHE A 575 29.59 -14.90 -19.20
C PHE A 575 31.10 -14.74 -19.08
N TYR A 576 31.54 -13.50 -19.27
CA TYR A 576 32.88 -13.04 -19.03
C TYR A 576 33.26 -13.23 -17.55
N ARG A 577 34.22 -14.07 -17.24
CA ARG A 577 34.93 -14.09 -15.96
C ARG A 577 36.14 -13.20 -16.05
N PRO A 578 36.32 -12.22 -15.17
CA PRO A 578 37.63 -11.59 -15.01
C PRO A 578 38.53 -12.51 -14.17
N ASP A 579 39.57 -13.09 -14.78
CA ASP A 579 40.68 -13.68 -14.06
C ASP A 579 41.49 -12.56 -13.39
N GLY A 580 41.68 -12.67 -12.10
CA GLY A 580 42.71 -11.94 -11.39
C GLY A 580 42.33 -11.27 -10.08
N MET A 581 42.08 -12.03 -9.03
CA MET A 581 42.49 -11.63 -7.68
C MET A 581 42.99 -12.87 -6.92
N LYS A 582 44.31 -13.00 -6.88
CA LYS A 582 45.02 -13.77 -5.86
C LYS A 582 45.21 -12.90 -4.61
N LYS A 583 44.86 -13.51 -3.51
CA LYS A 583 45.11 -13.24 -2.09
C LYS A 583 44.03 -12.46 -1.35
#